data_196abad73e32c57efa5ba052c8650483
#
_entry.id   196abad73e32c57efa5ba052c8650483
#
_cell.length_a   1.000
_cell.length_b   1.000
_cell.length_c   1.000
_cell.angle_alpha   90.00
_cell.angle_beta   90.00
_cell.angle_gamma   90.00
#
_symmetry.space_group_name_H-M   'P 1'
#
loop_
_entity.id
_entity.type
_entity.pdbx_description
1 polymer ?
#
loop_
_entity_poly.entity_id
_entity_poly.type
_entity_poly.pdbx_seq_one_letter_code
_entity_poly.pdbx_strand_id
1 'polypeptide(L)'
;MAGSLLASHLAMAHPHGWIDMSVRVITDDNGVATGLHQTWRMDPFYSLVVFEELQQVPGGSMEEGLDQLGGEIRDNLAAQHYFTEVRIGSEKQSFGDVTEYTALERGGRLTFMFILPLASPQPLSGQVLEYQVFDPTYYIEMVHEEEGDEPSPQALILNGEPECALSVLPADPDPELVMQAALLDTDEEGEPGLGRHFAETGRVDCR
;
A
#
# COMPACT_ATOMS: atom_id res chain seq x y z
N MET A 1 -9.76 -52.05 -2.35
CA MET A 1 -8.71 -51.07 -2.59
C MET A 1 -9.36 -49.69 -2.64
N ALA A 2 -9.25 -48.89 -1.60
CA ALA A 2 -9.77 -47.54 -1.54
C ALA A 2 -8.65 -46.60 -2.03
N GLY A 3 -8.83 -46.02 -3.21
CA GLY A 3 -7.92 -45.02 -3.74
C GLY A 3 -8.15 -43.68 -3.05
N SER A 4 -7.17 -43.26 -2.26
CA SER A 4 -7.15 -41.92 -1.66
C SER A 4 -6.86 -40.91 -2.78
N LEU A 5 -7.86 -40.14 -3.16
CA LEU A 5 -7.68 -38.93 -4.01
C LEU A 5 -6.99 -37.87 -3.15
N LEU A 6 -5.69 -37.71 -3.33
CA LEU A 6 -4.94 -36.54 -2.86
C LEU A 6 -5.43 -35.36 -3.68
N ALA A 7 -6.28 -34.54 -3.09
CA ALA A 7 -6.56 -33.21 -3.62
C ALA A 7 -5.26 -32.39 -3.50
N SER A 8 -4.60 -32.16 -4.62
CA SER A 8 -3.51 -31.19 -4.71
C SER A 8 -4.13 -29.81 -4.48
N HIS A 9 -3.89 -29.23 -3.32
CA HIS A 9 -4.10 -27.80 -3.12
C HIS A 9 -3.09 -27.09 -4.04
N LEU A 10 -3.57 -26.39 -5.04
CA LEU A 10 -2.76 -25.45 -5.79
C LEU A 10 -2.28 -24.40 -4.78
N ALA A 11 -1.02 -24.43 -4.42
CA ALA A 11 -0.41 -23.36 -3.68
C ALA A 11 -0.38 -22.17 -4.64
N MET A 12 -1.11 -21.12 -4.33
CA MET A 12 -0.99 -19.84 -5.04
C MET A 12 0.41 -19.28 -4.73
N ALA A 13 1.20 -19.04 -5.77
CA ALA A 13 2.56 -18.53 -5.61
C ALA A 13 2.60 -17.01 -5.44
N HIS A 14 1.59 -16.31 -5.83
CA HIS A 14 1.45 -14.85 -5.67
C HIS A 14 0.17 -14.51 -4.89
N PRO A 15 0.22 -13.46 -4.04
CA PRO A 15 1.40 -12.63 -3.68
C PRO A 15 2.36 -13.34 -2.71
N HIS A 16 3.64 -12.93 -2.69
CA HIS A 16 4.67 -13.47 -1.78
C HIS A 16 4.63 -12.89 -0.38
N GLY A 17 3.96 -11.80 -0.21
CA GLY A 17 3.74 -11.12 1.06
C GLY A 17 2.67 -10.06 0.91
N TRP A 18 2.32 -9.44 2.00
CA TRP A 18 1.34 -8.36 1.99
C TRP A 18 1.80 -7.18 2.86
N ILE A 19 1.23 -6.04 2.56
CA ILE A 19 1.38 -4.82 3.35
C ILE A 19 0.00 -4.36 3.77
N ASP A 20 -0.25 -4.31 5.09
CA ASP A 20 -1.43 -3.65 5.63
C ASP A 20 -1.19 -2.15 5.59
N MET A 21 -2.04 -1.41 4.91
CA MET A 21 -1.88 0.03 4.77
C MET A 21 -3.02 0.83 5.37
N SER A 22 -2.69 2.03 5.82
CA SER A 22 -3.68 3.07 6.07
C SER A 22 -3.27 4.37 5.38
N VAL A 23 -4.27 5.09 4.90
CA VAL A 23 -4.08 6.32 4.14
C VAL A 23 -4.87 7.45 4.78
N ARG A 24 -4.18 8.57 5.02
CA ARG A 24 -4.81 9.82 5.43
C ARG A 24 -4.66 10.83 4.32
N VAL A 25 -5.78 11.24 3.73
CA VAL A 25 -5.79 12.36 2.78
C VAL A 25 -5.60 13.67 3.57
N ILE A 26 -4.56 14.41 3.23
CA ILE A 26 -4.21 15.66 3.91
C ILE A 26 -4.82 16.83 3.14
N THR A 27 -5.59 17.66 3.85
CA THR A 27 -6.11 18.92 3.30
C THR A 27 -5.60 20.11 4.12
N ASP A 28 -5.55 21.27 3.47
CA ASP A 28 -5.37 22.55 4.15
C ASP A 28 -6.69 23.05 4.77
N ASP A 29 -6.63 24.20 5.45
CA ASP A 29 -7.78 24.83 6.11
C ASP A 29 -8.90 25.27 5.13
N ASN A 30 -8.64 25.23 3.81
CA ASN A 30 -9.61 25.54 2.77
C ASN A 30 -10.20 24.28 2.09
N GLY A 31 -9.88 23.09 2.59
CA GLY A 31 -10.33 21.84 2.01
C GLY A 31 -9.63 21.47 0.69
N VAL A 32 -8.42 21.98 0.49
CA VAL A 32 -7.58 21.69 -0.67
C VAL A 32 -6.67 20.50 -0.34
N ALA A 33 -6.77 19.43 -1.09
CA ALA A 33 -5.90 18.26 -0.91
C ALA A 33 -4.45 18.62 -1.28
N THR A 34 -3.54 18.34 -0.36
CA THR A 34 -2.11 18.64 -0.49
C THR A 34 -1.25 17.39 -0.61
N GLY A 35 -1.74 16.22 -0.18
CA GLY A 35 -0.99 14.98 -0.20
C GLY A 35 -1.70 13.84 0.51
N LEU A 36 -1.00 12.72 0.61
CA LEU A 36 -1.42 11.55 1.35
C LEU A 36 -0.35 11.19 2.37
N HIS A 37 -0.74 11.04 3.62
CA HIS A 37 0.10 10.37 4.60
C HIS A 37 -0.24 8.88 4.56
N GLN A 38 0.74 8.06 4.24
CA GLN A 38 0.59 6.61 4.16
C GLN A 38 1.35 5.94 5.29
N THR A 39 0.75 4.89 5.83
CA THR A 39 1.39 3.98 6.79
C THR A 39 1.34 2.59 6.19
N TRP A 40 2.49 1.97 5.98
CA TRP A 40 2.64 0.63 5.44
C TRP A 40 3.22 -0.27 6.51
N ARG A 41 2.48 -1.27 6.87
CA ARG A 41 2.87 -2.25 7.87
C ARG A 41 3.15 -3.58 7.18
N MET A 42 4.43 -3.93 7.08
CA MET A 42 4.91 -5.11 6.39
C MET A 42 4.39 -6.38 7.07
N ASP A 43 4.29 -7.48 6.32
CA ASP A 43 3.91 -8.75 6.91
C ASP A 43 4.89 -9.19 8.02
N PRO A 44 4.45 -10.06 8.96
CA PRO A 44 5.27 -10.43 10.12
C PRO A 44 6.54 -11.20 9.75
N PHE A 45 6.49 -12.01 8.68
CA PHE A 45 7.64 -12.83 8.30
C PHE A 45 8.75 -11.97 7.68
N TYR A 46 8.41 -11.10 6.74
CA TYR A 46 9.35 -10.14 6.19
C TYR A 46 9.95 -9.24 7.29
N SER A 47 9.10 -8.76 8.19
CA SER A 47 9.54 -7.92 9.32
C SER A 47 10.55 -8.64 10.21
N LEU A 48 10.32 -9.92 10.51
CA LEU A 48 11.24 -10.73 11.31
C LEU A 48 12.62 -10.85 10.63
N VAL A 49 12.64 -11.17 9.33
CA VAL A 49 13.89 -11.31 8.56
C VAL A 49 14.68 -10.00 8.59
N VAL A 50 14.01 -8.87 8.34
CA VAL A 50 14.66 -7.55 8.38
C VAL A 50 15.23 -7.25 9.77
N PHE A 51 14.49 -7.49 10.84
CA PHE A 51 15.00 -7.23 12.20
C PHE A 51 16.15 -8.15 12.57
N GLU A 52 16.16 -9.41 12.14
CA GLU A 52 17.28 -10.31 12.33
C GLU A 52 18.54 -9.82 11.60
N GLU A 53 18.40 -9.35 10.37
CA GLU A 53 19.51 -8.79 9.59
C GLU A 53 20.09 -7.53 10.25
N LEU A 54 19.22 -6.60 10.66
CA LEU A 54 19.66 -5.37 11.34
C LEU A 54 20.40 -5.66 12.65
N GLN A 55 19.98 -6.67 13.42
CA GLN A 55 20.66 -7.07 14.66
C GLN A 55 22.04 -7.69 14.42
N GLN A 56 22.33 -8.20 13.23
CA GLN A 56 23.61 -8.79 12.90
C GLN A 56 24.67 -7.76 12.49
N VAL A 57 24.31 -6.50 12.32
CA VAL A 57 25.25 -5.42 11.96
C VAL A 57 26.15 -5.08 13.16
N PRO A 58 27.47 -5.35 13.11
CA PRO A 58 28.34 -5.09 14.24
C PRO A 58 28.45 -3.59 14.58
N GLY A 59 28.09 -3.22 15.81
CA GLY A 59 28.22 -1.85 16.30
C GLY A 59 27.11 -0.90 15.84
N GLY A 60 26.14 -1.35 15.05
CA GLY A 60 24.95 -0.60 14.67
C GLY A 60 23.86 -0.69 15.75
N SER A 61 23.01 0.29 15.80
CA SER A 61 21.78 0.23 16.58
C SER A 61 20.60 -0.11 15.67
N MET A 62 19.53 -0.68 16.26
CA MET A 62 18.28 -0.95 15.52
C MET A 62 17.70 0.35 14.94
N GLU A 63 17.77 1.45 15.68
CA GLU A 63 17.27 2.75 15.25
C GLU A 63 18.01 3.27 14.01
N GLU A 64 19.36 3.23 14.02
CA GLU A 64 20.17 3.63 12.87
C GLU A 64 19.91 2.74 11.64
N GLY A 65 19.75 1.43 11.85
CA GLY A 65 19.44 0.50 10.77
C GLY A 65 18.06 0.75 10.15
N LEU A 66 17.05 1.05 10.97
CA LEU A 66 15.71 1.39 10.50
C LEU A 66 15.68 2.75 9.79
N ASP A 67 16.45 3.74 10.26
CA ASP A 67 16.55 5.04 9.60
C ASP A 67 17.18 4.91 8.20
N GLN A 68 18.28 4.15 8.09
CA GLN A 68 18.90 3.83 6.81
C GLN A 68 17.94 3.09 5.89
N LEU A 69 17.27 2.05 6.37
CA LEU A 69 16.29 1.28 5.60
C LEU A 69 15.14 2.16 5.11
N GLY A 70 14.63 3.07 5.95
CA GLY A 70 13.60 4.02 5.56
C GLY A 70 14.04 4.91 4.40
N GLY A 71 15.31 5.37 4.41
CA GLY A 71 15.91 6.11 3.30
C GLY A 71 15.99 5.29 2.02
N GLU A 72 16.42 4.04 2.13
CA GLU A 72 16.53 3.12 0.98
C GLU A 72 15.15 2.81 0.37
N ILE A 73 14.12 2.55 1.19
CA ILE A 73 12.74 2.35 0.73
C ILE A 73 12.25 3.60 -0.01
N ARG A 74 12.42 4.78 0.57
CA ARG A 74 12.04 6.05 -0.07
C ARG A 74 12.69 6.20 -1.44
N ASP A 75 13.99 6.00 -1.54
CA ASP A 75 14.75 6.23 -2.78
C ASP A 75 14.40 5.20 -3.86
N ASN A 76 14.23 3.94 -3.48
CA ASN A 76 13.89 2.86 -4.41
C ASN A 76 12.48 3.01 -4.98
N LEU A 77 11.52 3.50 -4.19
CA LEU A 77 10.12 3.63 -4.62
C LEU A 77 9.82 4.96 -5.33
N ALA A 78 10.72 5.94 -5.27
CA ALA A 78 10.49 7.26 -5.88
C ALA A 78 10.17 7.19 -7.37
N ALA A 79 10.92 6.38 -8.13
CA ALA A 79 10.70 6.20 -9.57
C ALA A 79 9.36 5.51 -9.92
N GLN A 80 8.76 4.82 -8.96
CA GLN A 80 7.48 4.11 -9.09
C GLN A 80 6.34 4.85 -8.38
N HIS A 81 6.54 6.13 -8.05
CA HIS A 81 5.56 6.98 -7.37
C HIS A 81 5.00 6.32 -6.09
N TYR A 82 5.83 5.57 -5.38
CA TYR A 82 5.44 4.84 -4.15
C TYR A 82 4.22 3.95 -4.37
N PHE A 83 4.19 3.25 -5.53
CA PHE A 83 3.10 2.36 -5.91
C PHE A 83 1.71 3.03 -5.91
N THR A 84 1.66 4.34 -5.89
CA THR A 84 0.43 5.10 -5.65
C THR A 84 -0.06 5.79 -6.93
N GLU A 85 -1.34 5.65 -7.19
CA GLU A 85 -2.06 6.45 -8.17
C GLU A 85 -3.19 7.21 -7.50
N VAL A 86 -3.35 8.47 -7.86
CA VAL A 86 -4.44 9.34 -7.37
C VAL A 86 -5.15 9.98 -8.55
N ARG A 87 -6.46 10.03 -8.47
CA ARG A 87 -7.32 10.80 -9.37
C ARG A 87 -8.21 11.74 -8.57
N ILE A 88 -8.42 12.95 -9.07
CA ILE A 88 -9.39 13.89 -8.53
C ILE A 88 -10.30 14.30 -9.68
N GLY A 89 -11.58 13.97 -9.56
CA GLY A 89 -12.47 14.00 -10.72
C GLY A 89 -11.98 13.09 -11.84
N SER A 90 -11.76 13.64 -13.03
CA SER A 90 -11.22 12.88 -14.19
C SER A 90 -9.70 12.93 -14.31
N GLU A 91 -9.02 13.74 -13.50
CA GLU A 91 -7.59 14.05 -13.68
C GLU A 91 -6.70 13.18 -12.80
N LYS A 92 -5.72 12.50 -13.42
CA LYS A 92 -4.65 11.82 -12.69
C LYS A 92 -3.68 12.85 -12.11
N GLN A 93 -3.33 12.66 -10.84
CA GLN A 93 -2.43 13.57 -10.13
C GLN A 93 -0.97 13.14 -10.29
N SER A 94 -0.09 14.13 -10.21
CA SER A 94 1.36 13.93 -10.09
C SER A 94 1.80 14.22 -8.67
N PHE A 95 2.97 13.71 -8.29
CA PHE A 95 3.51 13.83 -6.94
C PHE A 95 4.78 14.66 -6.91
N GLY A 96 5.04 15.27 -5.77
CA GLY A 96 6.32 15.86 -5.41
C GLY A 96 7.21 14.85 -4.69
N ASP A 97 8.37 15.32 -4.24
CA ASP A 97 9.35 14.47 -3.54
C ASP A 97 8.88 14.16 -2.12
N VAL A 98 9.08 12.92 -1.69
CA VAL A 98 8.88 12.50 -0.30
C VAL A 98 10.08 12.95 0.53
N THR A 99 9.85 13.94 1.38
CA THR A 99 10.85 14.49 2.31
C THR A 99 10.60 14.11 3.76
N GLU A 100 9.36 13.74 4.10
CA GLU A 100 8.94 13.31 5.43
C GLU A 100 8.63 11.83 5.41
N TYR A 101 9.45 11.04 6.08
CA TYR A 101 9.29 9.59 6.18
C TYR A 101 9.96 9.08 7.46
N THR A 102 9.55 7.89 7.88
CA THR A 102 10.20 7.15 8.96
C THR A 102 9.94 5.65 8.81
N ALA A 103 10.92 4.84 9.16
CA ALA A 103 10.76 3.41 9.35
C ALA A 103 10.96 3.08 10.83
N LEU A 104 10.09 2.27 11.39
CA LEU A 104 10.15 1.90 12.80
C LEU A 104 9.60 0.49 13.05
N GLU A 105 9.96 -0.10 14.17
CA GLU A 105 9.32 -1.30 14.69
C GLU A 105 8.06 -0.91 15.46
N ARG A 106 6.92 -1.50 15.11
CA ARG A 106 5.66 -1.31 15.81
C ARG A 106 4.89 -2.61 15.94
N GLY A 107 4.76 -3.09 17.17
CA GLY A 107 4.01 -4.32 17.44
C GLY A 107 4.61 -5.58 16.78
N GLY A 108 5.93 -5.68 16.71
CA GLY A 108 6.64 -6.79 16.07
C GLY A 108 6.71 -6.70 14.55
N ARG A 109 6.27 -5.60 13.95
CA ARG A 109 6.25 -5.42 12.49
C ARG A 109 7.00 -4.16 12.07
N LEU A 110 7.73 -4.28 10.96
CA LEU A 110 8.31 -3.12 10.27
C LEU A 110 7.17 -2.24 9.74
N THR A 111 7.22 -0.98 10.12
CA THR A 111 6.24 0.03 9.70
C THR A 111 6.98 1.18 9.01
N PHE A 112 6.61 1.45 7.77
CA PHE A 112 7.10 2.60 7.01
C PHE A 112 5.99 3.64 6.88
N MET A 113 6.28 4.87 7.27
CA MET A 113 5.33 5.99 7.18
C MET A 113 5.96 7.10 6.37
N PHE A 114 5.17 7.73 5.51
CA PHE A 114 5.64 8.84 4.68
C PHE A 114 4.50 9.76 4.24
N ILE A 115 4.87 11.00 3.88
CA ILE A 115 3.95 11.94 3.24
C ILE A 115 4.29 12.00 1.76
N LEU A 116 3.34 11.63 0.92
CA LEU A 116 3.39 11.74 -0.54
C LEU A 116 2.66 13.02 -0.95
N PRO A 117 3.37 14.12 -1.22
CA PRO A 117 2.73 15.38 -1.57
C PRO A 117 2.20 15.34 -3.01
N LEU A 118 1.05 15.95 -3.26
CA LEU A 118 0.62 16.26 -4.62
C LEU A 118 1.53 17.34 -5.20
N ALA A 119 1.95 17.19 -6.46
CA ALA A 119 2.76 18.19 -7.15
C ALA A 119 2.02 19.55 -7.26
N SER A 120 0.70 19.52 -7.30
CA SER A 120 -0.17 20.68 -7.27
C SER A 120 -1.36 20.40 -6.36
N PRO A 121 -1.58 21.16 -5.29
CA PRO A 121 -2.76 21.04 -4.45
C PRO A 121 -4.06 21.20 -5.24
N GLN A 122 -5.09 20.42 -4.89
CA GLN A 122 -6.38 20.35 -5.61
C GLN A 122 -7.56 20.51 -4.66
N PRO A 123 -8.56 21.35 -4.98
CA PRO A 123 -9.76 21.49 -4.17
C PRO A 123 -10.60 20.21 -4.23
N LEU A 124 -11.10 19.76 -3.07
CA LEU A 124 -11.98 18.57 -2.99
C LEU A 124 -13.46 18.93 -3.08
N SER A 125 -13.86 20.15 -2.83
CA SER A 125 -15.27 20.58 -2.87
C SER A 125 -15.92 20.25 -4.22
N GLY A 126 -17.01 19.47 -4.20
CA GLY A 126 -17.72 19.01 -5.37
C GLY A 126 -16.98 17.95 -6.21
N GLN A 127 -15.90 17.40 -5.71
CA GLN A 127 -15.07 16.42 -6.38
C GLN A 127 -15.09 15.04 -5.68
N VAL A 128 -14.58 14.06 -6.38
CA VAL A 128 -14.24 12.75 -5.83
C VAL A 128 -12.74 12.56 -5.98
N LEU A 129 -12.06 12.26 -4.87
CA LEU A 129 -10.69 11.76 -4.90
C LEU A 129 -10.75 10.24 -4.79
N GLU A 130 -10.06 9.56 -5.70
CA GLU A 130 -9.83 8.12 -5.67
C GLU A 130 -8.33 7.84 -5.69
N TYR A 131 -7.89 6.86 -4.92
CA TYR A 131 -6.52 6.39 -4.97
C TYR A 131 -6.48 4.87 -4.96
N GLN A 132 -5.42 4.35 -5.55
CA GLN A 132 -5.02 2.94 -5.48
C GLN A 132 -3.54 2.88 -5.11
N VAL A 133 -3.18 1.88 -4.31
CA VAL A 133 -1.79 1.56 -4.00
C VAL A 133 -1.56 0.10 -4.37
N PHE A 134 -0.58 -0.17 -5.22
CA PHE A 134 -0.32 -1.53 -5.72
C PHE A 134 1.11 -1.69 -6.23
N ASP A 135 1.70 -2.83 -5.96
CA ASP A 135 2.89 -3.27 -6.66
C ASP A 135 2.52 -3.58 -8.12
N PRO A 136 3.15 -2.94 -9.12
CA PRO A 136 2.80 -3.15 -10.53
C PRO A 136 2.85 -4.61 -10.97
N THR A 137 3.70 -5.44 -10.37
CA THR A 137 3.91 -6.84 -10.73
C THR A 137 3.10 -7.82 -9.87
N TYR A 138 2.36 -7.33 -8.88
CA TYR A 138 1.61 -8.15 -7.91
C TYR A 138 2.50 -9.12 -7.12
N TYR A 139 3.77 -8.78 -6.95
CA TYR A 139 4.66 -9.56 -6.09
C TYR A 139 4.30 -9.38 -4.62
N ILE A 140 3.87 -8.16 -4.25
CA ILE A 140 3.37 -7.79 -2.92
C ILE A 140 1.91 -7.33 -3.06
N GLU A 141 1.03 -7.84 -2.20
CA GLU A 141 -0.34 -7.37 -2.07
C GLU A 141 -0.40 -6.16 -1.13
N MET A 142 -1.10 -5.12 -1.57
CA MET A 142 -1.32 -3.90 -0.78
C MET A 142 -2.80 -3.88 -0.39
N VAL A 143 -3.09 -4.05 0.91
CA VAL A 143 -4.46 -4.09 1.43
C VAL A 143 -4.66 -3.04 2.50
N HIS A 144 -5.85 -2.46 2.58
CA HIS A 144 -6.18 -1.58 3.69
C HIS A 144 -6.26 -2.37 4.99
N GLU A 145 -5.86 -1.74 6.10
CA GLU A 145 -6.01 -2.35 7.43
C GLU A 145 -7.46 -2.73 7.69
N GLU A 146 -7.67 -3.96 8.15
CA GLU A 146 -8.99 -4.50 8.47
C GLU A 146 -9.20 -4.66 9.98
N GLU A 147 -10.47 -4.57 10.38
CA GLU A 147 -10.95 -4.94 11.71
C GLU A 147 -12.08 -5.97 11.53
N GLY A 148 -11.74 -7.24 11.72
CA GLY A 148 -12.59 -8.36 11.29
C GLY A 148 -12.53 -8.55 9.77
N ASP A 149 -13.69 -8.54 9.11
CA ASP A 149 -13.81 -8.70 7.65
C ASP A 149 -14.14 -7.37 6.92
N GLU A 150 -13.93 -6.24 7.60
CA GLU A 150 -14.26 -4.91 7.06
C GLU A 150 -13.03 -3.99 7.19
N PRO A 151 -12.87 -3.00 6.29
CA PRO A 151 -11.83 -2.00 6.44
C PRO A 151 -11.91 -1.29 7.79
N SER A 152 -10.79 -1.20 8.49
CA SER A 152 -10.69 -0.49 9.76
C SER A 152 -11.14 0.97 9.60
N PRO A 153 -11.79 1.58 10.59
CA PRO A 153 -12.09 3.02 10.58
C PRO A 153 -10.84 3.91 10.42
N GLN A 154 -9.66 3.36 10.65
CA GLN A 154 -8.38 4.04 10.45
C GLN A 154 -7.75 3.77 9.07
N ALA A 155 -8.31 2.85 8.29
CA ALA A 155 -7.77 2.48 6.97
C ALA A 155 -7.79 3.65 5.98
N LEU A 156 -8.84 4.46 6.01
CA LEU A 156 -8.95 5.69 5.24
C LEU A 156 -9.48 6.83 6.13
N ILE A 157 -8.71 7.90 6.22
CA ILE A 157 -9.05 9.09 7.00
C ILE A 157 -8.91 10.32 6.10
N LEU A 158 -9.80 11.29 6.27
CA LEU A 158 -9.64 12.64 5.74
C LEU A 158 -9.22 13.57 6.89
N ASN A 159 -8.10 14.26 6.72
CA ASN A 159 -7.66 15.26 7.68
C ASN A 159 -8.11 16.65 7.20
N GLY A 160 -8.91 17.34 8.01
CA GLY A 160 -9.48 18.64 7.69
C GLY A 160 -11.00 18.65 7.79
N GLU A 161 -11.61 19.77 7.39
CA GLU A 161 -13.03 20.04 7.62
C GLU A 161 -14.05 19.68 6.51
N PRO A 162 -13.69 19.25 5.27
CA PRO A 162 -14.76 18.91 4.34
C PRO A 162 -15.55 17.70 4.83
N GLU A 163 -16.87 17.84 4.94
CA GLU A 163 -17.76 16.69 5.14
C GLU A 163 -17.81 15.87 3.85
N CYS A 164 -17.02 14.82 3.77
CA CYS A 164 -16.95 13.91 2.62
C CYS A 164 -17.29 12.49 3.07
N ALA A 165 -17.90 11.72 2.19
CA ALA A 165 -18.09 10.29 2.41
C ALA A 165 -16.78 9.54 2.12
N LEU A 166 -16.35 8.70 3.06
CA LEU A 166 -15.16 7.87 2.93
C LEU A 166 -15.56 6.42 2.70
N SER A 167 -14.90 5.74 1.77
CA SER A 167 -15.10 4.32 1.54
C SER A 167 -13.84 3.67 0.96
N VAL A 168 -13.62 2.41 1.31
CA VAL A 168 -12.66 1.53 0.65
C VAL A 168 -13.48 0.55 -0.18
N LEU A 169 -13.24 0.52 -1.47
CA LEU A 169 -13.90 -0.37 -2.42
C LEU A 169 -13.00 -1.57 -2.69
N PRO A 170 -13.52 -2.80 -2.53
CA PRO A 170 -12.73 -3.99 -2.80
C PRO A 170 -12.33 -4.08 -4.27
N ALA A 171 -11.23 -4.79 -4.53
CA ALA A 171 -10.87 -5.18 -5.88
C ALA A 171 -11.88 -6.20 -6.44
N ASP A 172 -12.13 -6.13 -7.75
CA ASP A 172 -12.97 -7.10 -8.48
C ASP A 172 -12.22 -7.55 -9.74
N PRO A 173 -11.14 -8.33 -9.61
CA PRO A 173 -10.34 -8.76 -10.73
C PRO A 173 -11.09 -9.78 -11.60
N ASP A 174 -10.86 -9.70 -12.91
CA ASP A 174 -11.37 -10.70 -13.86
C ASP A 174 -10.85 -12.10 -13.48
N PRO A 175 -11.69 -13.15 -13.51
CA PRO A 175 -11.25 -14.51 -13.21
C PRO A 175 -10.06 -15.02 -14.04
N GLU A 176 -9.87 -14.51 -15.26
CA GLU A 176 -8.70 -14.86 -16.08
C GLU A 176 -7.41 -14.27 -15.48
N LEU A 177 -7.47 -13.05 -14.91
CA LEU A 177 -6.33 -12.43 -14.22
C LEU A 177 -6.03 -13.14 -12.91
N VAL A 178 -7.05 -13.58 -12.17
CA VAL A 178 -6.87 -14.41 -10.96
C VAL A 178 -6.15 -15.71 -11.31
N MET A 179 -6.56 -16.38 -12.39
CA MET A 179 -5.87 -17.59 -12.86
C MET A 179 -4.44 -17.30 -13.32
N GLN A 180 -4.21 -16.18 -14.00
CA GLN A 180 -2.88 -15.77 -14.44
C GLN A 180 -1.95 -15.56 -13.24
N ALA A 181 -2.40 -14.82 -12.23
CA ALA A 181 -1.64 -14.60 -11.00
C ALA A 181 -1.33 -15.91 -10.25
N ALA A 182 -2.31 -16.84 -10.20
CA ALA A 182 -2.15 -18.14 -9.55
C ALA A 182 -1.18 -19.10 -10.28
N LEU A 183 -0.85 -18.85 -11.53
CA LEU A 183 0.04 -19.67 -12.36
C LEU A 183 1.48 -19.16 -12.40
N LEU A 184 1.74 -17.95 -11.86
CA LEU A 184 3.11 -17.42 -11.75
C LEU A 184 3.92 -18.33 -10.81
N ASP A 185 5.18 -18.62 -11.17
CA ASP A 185 6.09 -19.37 -10.30
C ASP A 185 6.65 -18.44 -9.19
N THR A 186 7.23 -19.02 -8.15
CA THR A 186 7.74 -18.30 -6.97
C THR A 186 8.81 -17.25 -7.27
N ASP A 187 9.49 -17.34 -8.40
CA ASP A 187 10.54 -16.43 -8.85
C ASP A 187 10.13 -15.62 -10.10
N GLU A 188 8.86 -15.72 -10.52
CA GLU A 188 8.32 -14.92 -11.61
C GLU A 188 7.63 -13.67 -11.09
N GLU A 189 7.88 -12.53 -11.74
CA GLU A 189 7.09 -11.31 -11.54
C GLU A 189 5.92 -11.31 -12.52
N GLY A 190 4.77 -10.82 -12.09
CA GLY A 190 3.63 -10.62 -12.97
C GLY A 190 3.93 -9.56 -14.04
N GLU A 191 3.16 -9.58 -15.13
CA GLU A 191 3.24 -8.54 -16.15
C GLU A 191 3.00 -7.15 -15.54
N PRO A 192 3.74 -6.11 -15.97
CA PRO A 192 3.57 -4.75 -15.45
C PRO A 192 2.11 -4.26 -15.59
N GLY A 193 1.50 -3.92 -14.46
CA GLY A 193 0.10 -3.49 -14.36
C GLY A 193 -0.85 -4.56 -13.85
N LEU A 194 -0.40 -5.80 -13.65
CA LEU A 194 -1.22 -6.87 -13.08
C LEU A 194 -1.76 -6.47 -11.70
N GLY A 195 -0.92 -5.94 -10.81
CA GLY A 195 -1.30 -5.57 -9.46
C GLY A 195 -2.42 -4.54 -9.38
N ARG A 196 -2.58 -3.67 -10.37
CA ARG A 196 -3.70 -2.71 -10.42
C ARG A 196 -5.07 -3.39 -10.33
N HIS A 197 -5.22 -4.56 -10.94
CA HIS A 197 -6.49 -5.28 -10.97
C HIS A 197 -6.87 -5.89 -9.61
N PHE A 198 -5.89 -6.06 -8.74
CA PHE A 198 -6.05 -6.59 -7.38
C PHE A 198 -6.05 -5.48 -6.32
N ALA A 199 -5.89 -4.22 -6.73
CA ALA A 199 -5.83 -3.09 -5.82
C ALA A 199 -7.23 -2.65 -5.37
N GLU A 200 -7.41 -2.48 -4.07
CA GLU A 200 -8.54 -1.76 -3.51
C GLU A 200 -8.50 -0.28 -3.89
N THR A 201 -9.66 0.35 -3.91
CA THR A 201 -9.78 1.79 -4.19
C THR A 201 -10.25 2.53 -2.95
N GLY A 202 -9.37 3.36 -2.39
CA GLY A 202 -9.77 4.35 -1.39
C GLY A 202 -10.47 5.53 -2.08
N ARG A 203 -11.64 5.93 -1.54
CA ARG A 203 -12.50 6.96 -2.15
C ARG A 203 -12.94 7.99 -1.14
N VAL A 204 -12.74 9.26 -1.48
CA VAL A 204 -13.22 10.44 -0.74
C VAL A 204 -14.18 11.20 -1.63
N ASP A 205 -15.47 11.15 -1.32
CA ASP A 205 -16.54 11.77 -2.11
C ASP A 205 -17.05 13.06 -1.41
N CYS A 206 -16.70 14.21 -1.96
CA CYS A 206 -17.05 15.52 -1.44
C CYS A 206 -18.09 16.25 -2.30
N ARG A 207 -18.92 15.51 -3.04
CA ARG A 207 -20.01 16.04 -3.87
C ARG A 207 -21.27 16.32 -3.07
#